data_4606ab127e3ee61b1397c95d97a6e4ed
#
_entry.id   4606ab127e3ee61b1397c95d97a6e4ed
#
_cell.length_a   1.000
_cell.length_b   1.000
_cell.length_c   1.000
_cell.angle_alpha   90.00
_cell.angle_beta   90.00
_cell.angle_gamma   90.00
#
_symmetry.space_group_name_H-M   'P 1'
#
loop_
_entity.id
_entity.type
_entity.pdbx_description
1 polymer ?
#
loop_
_entity_poly.entity_id
_entity_poly.type
_entity_poly.pdbx_seq_one_letter_code
_entity_poly.pdbx_strand_id
1 'polypeptide(L)'
;MTILIHGASGAQGAPVVATLLARGESPIAAVRDESSYSGTASAVSVDSSSVESLVTAYTGADAIFIHLPIGSGEQQLTQARAIVEAVQQVQPARVVVSTSGYPVDGPEGVEMPIGVLLEGLRASGVSLAVVTPKLFLENLLLPPVTSGVHDDAILRYPLRADYAVSWASHLDVAEVIATLLLDPTVTGTVGVGALPGLLGDDLAAGFSTHLDTPVVFEAQTPDAFGASIIPLFGEAGATPVVDSYRWRATQADEVIDADTSAQQRLGLTPRSVAQWLSDVSA
;
A
#
# COMPACT_ATOMS: atom_id res chain seq x y z
N MET A 1 16.55 3.37 17.94
CA MET A 1 16.73 3.46 16.46
C MET A 1 15.85 4.59 15.96
N THR A 2 16.38 5.48 15.12
CA THR A 2 15.60 6.59 14.54
C THR A 2 14.93 6.11 13.26
N ILE A 3 13.60 6.08 13.23
CA ILE A 3 12.81 5.55 12.12
C ILE A 3 11.99 6.68 11.50
N LEU A 4 12.16 6.96 10.21
CA LEU A 4 11.40 7.98 9.50
C LEU A 4 10.32 7.33 8.61
N ILE A 5 9.09 7.84 8.69
CA ILE A 5 7.95 7.28 7.96
C ILE A 5 7.39 8.33 7.00
N HIS A 6 7.55 8.11 5.70
CA HIS A 6 6.92 8.94 4.67
C HIS A 6 5.41 8.76 4.64
N GLY A 7 4.71 9.86 4.32
CA GLY A 7 3.25 9.85 4.20
C GLY A 7 2.54 9.45 5.50
N ALA A 8 3.12 9.80 6.64
CA ALA A 8 2.68 9.37 7.98
C ALA A 8 1.24 9.79 8.36
N SER A 9 0.63 10.72 7.63
CA SER A 9 -0.80 11.08 7.77
C SER A 9 -1.71 10.37 6.76
N GLY A 10 -1.15 9.55 5.87
CA GLY A 10 -1.89 8.89 4.79
C GLY A 10 -2.26 7.44 5.11
N ALA A 11 -3.00 6.82 4.19
CA ALA A 11 -3.57 5.49 4.33
C ALA A 11 -2.55 4.38 4.64
N GLN A 12 -1.32 4.45 4.11
CA GLN A 12 -0.27 3.47 4.40
C GLN A 12 0.63 3.89 5.56
N GLY A 13 1.03 5.18 5.62
CA GLY A 13 2.00 5.63 6.62
C GLY A 13 1.42 5.72 8.03
N ALA A 14 0.15 6.13 8.18
CA ALA A 14 -0.46 6.26 9.50
C ALA A 14 -0.56 4.91 10.25
N PRO A 15 -0.99 3.80 9.62
CA PRO A 15 -0.93 2.48 10.26
C PRO A 15 0.48 2.04 10.62
N VAL A 16 1.50 2.35 9.78
CA VAL A 16 2.91 2.03 10.10
C VAL A 16 3.37 2.77 11.36
N VAL A 17 3.06 4.07 11.46
CA VAL A 17 3.35 4.86 12.68
C VAL A 17 2.67 4.23 13.89
N ALA A 18 1.37 3.91 13.80
CA ALA A 18 0.61 3.31 14.90
C ALA A 18 1.20 1.96 15.34
N THR A 19 1.56 1.10 14.37
CA THR A 19 2.17 -0.21 14.64
C THR A 19 3.53 -0.08 15.34
N LEU A 20 4.38 0.85 14.89
CA LEU A 20 5.68 1.10 15.53
C LEU A 20 5.51 1.63 16.96
N LEU A 21 4.60 2.58 17.19
CA LEU A 21 4.28 3.09 18.53
C LEU A 21 3.77 1.97 19.45
N ALA A 22 2.89 1.10 18.97
CA ALA A 22 2.39 -0.05 19.72
C ALA A 22 3.50 -1.06 20.08
N ARG A 23 4.59 -1.13 19.29
CA ARG A 23 5.78 -1.92 19.56
C ARG A 23 6.79 -1.22 20.48
N GLY A 24 6.47 -0.01 20.96
CA GLY A 24 7.34 0.76 21.87
C GLY A 24 8.43 1.57 21.15
N GLU A 25 8.38 1.67 19.83
CA GLU A 25 9.28 2.49 19.03
C GLU A 25 8.84 3.97 19.04
N SER A 26 9.73 4.85 18.63
CA SER A 26 9.48 6.29 18.53
C SER A 26 9.71 6.78 17.09
N PRO A 27 8.79 6.47 16.15
CA PRO A 27 8.95 6.88 14.77
C PRO A 27 8.82 8.40 14.60
N ILE A 28 9.46 8.94 13.56
CA ILE A 28 9.31 10.33 13.12
C ILE A 28 8.39 10.35 11.89
N ALA A 29 7.31 11.11 11.98
CA ALA A 29 6.33 11.28 10.93
C ALA A 29 6.84 12.31 9.90
N ALA A 30 7.22 11.87 8.70
CA ALA A 30 7.53 12.75 7.58
C ALA A 30 6.22 13.13 6.87
N VAL A 31 5.84 14.39 6.95
CA VAL A 31 4.59 14.95 6.43
C VAL A 31 4.87 16.22 5.62
N ARG A 32 3.92 16.65 4.79
CA ARG A 32 4.08 17.90 4.02
C ARG A 32 4.09 19.15 4.88
N ASP A 33 3.29 19.13 5.93
CA ASP A 33 3.13 20.24 6.89
C ASP A 33 2.97 19.66 8.30
N GLU A 34 4.00 19.83 9.12
CA GLU A 34 4.02 19.34 10.50
C GLU A 34 2.98 20.04 11.40
N SER A 35 2.61 21.28 11.07
CA SER A 35 1.62 22.02 11.85
C SER A 35 0.20 21.45 11.71
N SER A 36 -0.07 20.72 10.64
CA SER A 36 -1.35 20.04 10.38
C SER A 36 -1.36 18.56 10.82
N TYR A 37 -0.23 18.03 11.30
CA TYR A 37 -0.15 16.65 11.74
C TYR A 37 -0.82 16.44 13.09
N SER A 38 -1.86 15.60 13.11
CA SER A 38 -2.65 15.31 14.32
C SER A 38 -2.29 13.98 15.00
N GLY A 39 -1.27 13.26 14.50
CA GLY A 39 -0.83 11.99 15.09
C GLY A 39 0.01 12.21 16.36
N THR A 40 0.33 11.12 17.06
CA THR A 40 1.05 11.15 18.35
C THR A 40 2.57 11.07 18.22
N ALA A 41 3.09 10.72 17.04
CA ALA A 41 4.54 10.71 16.78
C ALA A 41 5.07 12.13 16.58
N SER A 42 6.37 12.35 16.83
CA SER A 42 7.04 13.58 16.41
C SER A 42 6.97 13.71 14.88
N ALA A 43 6.74 14.94 14.39
CA ALA A 43 6.64 15.19 12.96
C ALA A 43 7.79 16.06 12.45
N VAL A 44 8.06 15.95 11.15
CA VAL A 44 8.97 16.81 10.40
C VAL A 44 8.36 17.12 9.04
N SER A 45 8.46 18.39 8.62
CA SER A 45 8.00 18.80 7.29
C SER A 45 8.98 18.32 6.22
N VAL A 46 8.46 17.65 5.17
CA VAL A 46 9.26 17.14 4.06
C VAL A 46 8.59 17.43 2.73
N ASP A 47 9.34 18.10 1.84
CA ASP A 47 9.01 18.16 0.42
C ASP A 47 9.71 16.99 -0.29
N SER A 48 8.93 15.98 -0.68
CA SER A 48 9.43 14.79 -1.36
C SER A 48 10.00 15.06 -2.77
N SER A 49 9.81 16.25 -3.31
CA SER A 49 10.39 16.69 -4.59
C SER A 49 11.71 17.46 -4.43
N SER A 50 12.10 17.78 -3.19
CA SER A 50 13.34 18.52 -2.88
C SER A 50 14.38 17.63 -2.26
N VAL A 51 15.50 17.45 -2.93
CA VAL A 51 16.67 16.69 -2.43
C VAL A 51 17.17 17.26 -1.11
N GLU A 52 17.29 18.60 -1.00
CA GLU A 52 17.75 19.27 0.22
C GLU A 52 16.82 18.99 1.42
N SER A 53 15.50 19.08 1.22
CA SER A 53 14.50 18.77 2.24
C SER A 53 14.62 17.31 2.69
N LEU A 54 14.74 16.38 1.73
CA LEU A 54 14.90 14.96 2.00
C LEU A 54 16.20 14.64 2.73
N VAL A 55 17.34 15.20 2.30
CA VAL A 55 18.63 15.00 2.97
C VAL A 55 18.58 15.50 4.41
N THR A 56 17.97 16.67 4.63
CA THR A 56 17.77 17.21 5.98
C THR A 56 16.96 16.24 6.85
N ALA A 57 15.84 15.73 6.33
CA ALA A 57 14.97 14.81 7.07
C ALA A 57 15.60 13.42 7.29
N TYR A 58 16.41 12.94 6.35
CA TYR A 58 17.03 11.62 6.42
C TYR A 58 18.30 11.60 7.27
N THR A 59 18.92 12.76 7.49
CA THR A 59 20.15 12.85 8.29
C THR A 59 19.92 12.35 9.72
N GLY A 60 20.65 11.30 10.10
CA GLY A 60 20.53 10.66 11.40
C GLY A 60 19.38 9.62 11.52
N ALA A 61 18.64 9.36 10.43
CA ALA A 61 17.70 8.25 10.40
C ALA A 61 18.43 6.91 10.15
N ASP A 62 18.17 5.93 11.02
CA ASP A 62 18.69 4.58 10.87
C ASP A 62 17.88 3.79 9.83
N ALA A 63 16.56 3.98 9.83
CA ALA A 63 15.63 3.30 8.92
C ALA A 63 14.60 4.26 8.35
N ILE A 64 14.21 4.07 7.08
CA ILE A 64 13.25 4.92 6.39
C ILE A 64 12.23 4.05 5.67
N PHE A 65 10.94 4.33 5.90
CA PHE A 65 9.84 3.82 5.08
C PHE A 65 9.48 4.82 4.00
N ILE A 66 9.36 4.34 2.77
CA ILE A 66 9.07 5.14 1.59
C ILE A 66 7.92 4.52 0.79
N HIS A 67 7.01 5.35 0.34
CA HIS A 67 6.10 5.06 -0.77
C HIS A 67 5.92 6.34 -1.60
N LEU A 68 5.59 6.19 -2.87
CA LEU A 68 5.26 7.35 -3.71
C LEU A 68 3.80 7.76 -3.43
N PRO A 69 3.55 9.05 -3.12
CA PRO A 69 2.19 9.53 -2.95
C PRO A 69 1.41 9.51 -4.26
N ILE A 70 0.09 9.50 -4.16
CA ILE A 70 -0.79 9.63 -5.35
C ILE A 70 -0.53 10.99 -6.01
N GLY A 71 -0.31 10.97 -7.32
CA GLY A 71 0.00 12.15 -8.12
C GLY A 71 0.13 11.82 -9.61
N SER A 72 0.46 12.81 -10.43
CA SER A 72 0.78 12.55 -11.84
C SER A 72 2.09 11.77 -11.98
N GLY A 73 2.25 11.01 -13.06
CA GLY A 73 3.49 10.26 -13.33
C GLY A 73 4.74 11.16 -13.31
N GLU A 74 4.64 12.40 -13.80
CA GLU A 74 5.74 13.37 -13.76
C GLU A 74 6.12 13.78 -12.34
N GLN A 75 5.12 14.06 -11.49
CA GLN A 75 5.34 14.37 -10.07
C GLN A 75 5.97 13.19 -9.34
N GLN A 76 5.45 11.98 -9.53
CA GLN A 76 6.00 10.78 -8.93
C GLN A 76 7.44 10.49 -9.40
N LEU A 77 7.74 10.73 -10.68
CA LEU A 77 9.09 10.56 -11.23
C LEU A 77 10.07 11.56 -10.62
N THR A 78 9.66 12.82 -10.45
CA THR A 78 10.45 13.84 -9.77
C THR A 78 10.77 13.43 -8.33
N GLN A 79 9.75 12.97 -7.60
CA GLN A 79 9.90 12.49 -6.23
C GLN A 79 10.81 11.25 -6.16
N ALA A 80 10.63 10.29 -7.05
CA ALA A 80 11.46 9.09 -7.09
C ALA A 80 12.95 9.43 -7.25
N ARG A 81 13.28 10.34 -8.18
CA ARG A 81 14.66 10.79 -8.40
C ARG A 81 15.22 11.54 -7.20
N ALA A 82 14.44 12.46 -6.60
CA ALA A 82 14.88 13.21 -5.42
C ALA A 82 15.14 12.29 -4.23
N ILE A 83 14.26 11.29 -4.00
CA ILE A 83 14.43 10.30 -2.94
C ILE A 83 15.68 9.46 -3.16
N VAL A 84 15.93 8.98 -4.38
CA VAL A 84 17.14 8.21 -4.73
C VAL A 84 18.38 9.02 -4.43
N GLU A 85 18.44 10.29 -4.88
CA GLU A 85 19.58 11.17 -4.66
C GLU A 85 19.83 11.43 -3.17
N ALA A 86 18.76 11.70 -2.39
CA ALA A 86 18.88 11.90 -0.95
C ALA A 86 19.38 10.65 -0.22
N VAL A 87 18.88 9.45 -0.59
CA VAL A 87 19.36 8.18 -0.02
C VAL A 87 20.82 7.93 -0.36
N GLN A 88 21.25 8.25 -1.60
CA GLN A 88 22.65 8.13 -2.00
C GLN A 88 23.57 9.07 -1.21
N GLN A 89 23.11 10.25 -0.83
CA GLN A 89 23.89 11.21 -0.04
C GLN A 89 23.95 10.81 1.44
N VAL A 90 22.82 10.36 2.03
CA VAL A 90 22.74 10.10 3.48
C VAL A 90 23.14 8.68 3.85
N GLN A 91 22.91 7.70 2.96
CA GLN A 91 23.21 6.28 3.18
C GLN A 91 22.61 5.73 4.48
N PRO A 92 21.25 5.81 4.67
CA PRO A 92 20.62 5.21 5.84
C PRO A 92 20.90 3.69 5.89
N ALA A 93 20.97 3.13 7.09
CA ALA A 93 21.29 1.72 7.26
C ALA A 93 20.18 0.80 6.69
N ARG A 94 18.94 1.28 6.64
CA ARG A 94 17.79 0.51 6.18
C ARG A 94 16.80 1.36 5.38
N VAL A 95 16.30 0.83 4.25
CA VAL A 95 15.18 1.39 3.48
C VAL A 95 14.14 0.30 3.24
N VAL A 96 12.87 0.62 3.53
CA VAL A 96 11.71 -0.22 3.19
C VAL A 96 10.81 0.57 2.27
N VAL A 97 10.47 -0.01 1.11
CA VAL A 97 9.61 0.64 0.10
C VAL A 97 8.33 -0.15 -0.08
N SER A 98 7.18 0.52 -0.07
CA SER A 98 5.93 -0.07 -0.56
C SER A 98 5.70 0.31 -2.02
N THR A 99 5.37 -0.68 -2.86
CA THR A 99 4.99 -0.44 -4.26
C THR A 99 3.57 0.11 -4.40
N SER A 100 2.79 0.15 -3.31
CA SER A 100 1.39 0.64 -3.30
C SER A 100 0.47 -0.07 -4.31
N GLY A 101 0.77 -1.34 -4.65
CA GLY A 101 0.01 -2.11 -5.64
C GLY A 101 0.44 -1.86 -7.10
N TYR A 102 1.42 -0.99 -7.34
CA TYR A 102 1.97 -0.85 -8.70
C TYR A 102 2.81 -2.08 -9.06
N PRO A 103 2.65 -2.62 -10.29
CA PRO A 103 3.48 -3.71 -10.76
C PRO A 103 4.94 -3.25 -10.90
N VAL A 104 5.85 -4.12 -10.48
CA VAL A 104 7.31 -3.86 -10.57
C VAL A 104 8.01 -4.88 -11.44
N ASP A 105 7.27 -5.87 -11.91
CA ASP A 105 7.76 -6.95 -12.76
C ASP A 105 7.40 -6.65 -14.22
N GLY A 106 8.32 -6.99 -15.12
CA GLY A 106 8.16 -6.79 -16.56
C GLY A 106 8.71 -5.45 -17.08
N PRO A 107 8.78 -5.30 -18.42
CA PRO A 107 9.40 -4.13 -19.07
C PRO A 107 8.67 -2.82 -18.78
N GLU A 108 7.36 -2.85 -18.60
CA GLU A 108 6.56 -1.66 -18.27
C GLU A 108 6.82 -1.15 -16.85
N GLY A 109 7.13 -2.05 -15.90
CA GLY A 109 7.40 -1.68 -14.51
C GLY A 109 8.69 -0.86 -14.33
N VAL A 110 9.69 -1.07 -15.19
CA VAL A 110 10.99 -0.38 -15.11
C VAL A 110 10.88 1.10 -15.48
N GLU A 111 9.99 1.46 -16.41
CA GLU A 111 9.78 2.84 -16.85
C GLU A 111 8.83 3.62 -15.92
N MET A 112 8.11 2.94 -15.05
CA MET A 112 7.23 3.59 -14.07
C MET A 112 8.05 4.30 -12.97
N PRO A 113 7.50 5.36 -12.35
CA PRO A 113 8.16 6.06 -11.25
C PRO A 113 8.64 5.14 -10.12
N ILE A 114 7.87 4.11 -9.80
CA ILE A 114 8.24 3.11 -8.79
C ILE A 114 9.44 2.27 -9.23
N GLY A 115 9.53 1.91 -10.53
CA GLY A 115 10.67 1.20 -11.10
C GLY A 115 11.94 2.03 -11.01
N VAL A 116 11.89 3.30 -11.38
CA VAL A 116 13.01 4.25 -11.25
C VAL A 116 13.47 4.39 -9.80
N LEU A 117 12.54 4.48 -8.85
CA LEU A 117 12.84 4.51 -7.43
C LEU A 117 13.59 3.25 -6.99
N LEU A 118 13.05 2.07 -7.31
CA LEU A 118 13.62 0.79 -6.88
C LEU A 118 14.99 0.52 -7.51
N GLU A 119 15.16 0.84 -8.79
CA GLU A 119 16.46 0.70 -9.48
C GLU A 119 17.53 1.59 -8.83
N GLY A 120 17.22 2.86 -8.60
CA GLY A 120 18.13 3.80 -7.95
C GLY A 120 18.49 3.39 -6.52
N LEU A 121 17.52 2.90 -5.74
CA LEU A 121 17.75 2.42 -4.38
C LEU A 121 18.59 1.13 -4.37
N ARG A 122 18.36 0.20 -5.29
CA ARG A 122 19.22 -0.99 -5.43
C ARG A 122 20.68 -0.59 -5.78
N ALA A 123 20.85 0.37 -6.69
CA ALA A 123 22.17 0.87 -7.06
C ALA A 123 22.88 1.64 -5.93
N SER A 124 22.16 2.18 -4.96
CA SER A 124 22.74 2.90 -3.82
C SER A 124 23.47 2.00 -2.81
N GLY A 125 23.18 0.69 -2.82
CA GLY A 125 23.82 -0.28 -1.93
C GLY A 125 23.26 -0.32 -0.50
N VAL A 126 22.20 0.44 -0.17
CA VAL A 126 21.54 0.39 1.14
C VAL A 126 20.83 -0.95 1.36
N SER A 127 20.64 -1.36 2.63
CA SER A 127 19.80 -2.52 2.93
C SER A 127 18.35 -2.21 2.54
N LEU A 128 17.85 -2.85 1.47
CA LEU A 128 16.55 -2.58 0.87
C LEU A 128 15.60 -3.77 1.01
N ALA A 129 14.37 -3.53 1.51
CA ALA A 129 13.24 -4.43 1.33
C ALA A 129 12.11 -3.73 0.55
N VAL A 130 11.42 -4.50 -0.27
CA VAL A 130 10.35 -4.02 -1.14
C VAL A 130 9.06 -4.78 -0.81
N VAL A 131 8.09 -4.07 -0.27
CA VAL A 131 6.78 -4.61 0.08
C VAL A 131 5.85 -4.48 -1.12
N THR A 132 5.30 -5.61 -1.59
CA THR A 132 4.49 -5.68 -2.81
C THR A 132 3.07 -6.15 -2.51
N PRO A 133 2.18 -5.27 -2.00
CA PRO A 133 0.75 -5.56 -1.96
C PRO A 133 0.19 -5.60 -3.38
N LYS A 134 -0.96 -6.25 -3.57
CA LYS A 134 -1.67 -6.27 -4.86
C LYS A 134 -2.87 -5.33 -4.85
N LEU A 135 -3.97 -5.72 -4.22
CA LEU A 135 -5.14 -4.87 -4.00
C LEU A 135 -5.39 -4.70 -2.50
N PHE A 136 -5.88 -3.51 -2.14
CA PHE A 136 -6.19 -3.18 -0.75
C PHE A 136 -7.65 -3.45 -0.42
N LEU A 137 -7.90 -4.13 0.70
CA LEU A 137 -9.24 -4.37 1.22
C LEU A 137 -10.01 -3.07 1.47
N GLU A 138 -9.32 -1.99 1.80
CA GLU A 138 -9.89 -0.66 2.01
C GLU A 138 -10.61 -0.11 0.76
N ASN A 139 -10.30 -0.60 -0.43
CA ASN A 139 -11.06 -0.29 -1.64
C ASN A 139 -12.53 -0.76 -1.55
N LEU A 140 -12.79 -1.80 -0.73
CA LEU A 140 -14.15 -2.30 -0.49
C LEU A 140 -14.96 -1.40 0.45
N LEU A 141 -14.33 -0.41 1.10
CA LEU A 141 -14.99 0.58 1.95
C LEU A 141 -15.43 1.85 1.17
N LEU A 142 -15.20 1.90 -0.13
CA LEU A 142 -15.71 3.00 -0.95
C LEU A 142 -17.24 3.05 -0.88
N PRO A 143 -17.86 4.26 -0.75
CA PRO A 143 -19.30 4.39 -0.59
C PRO A 143 -20.14 3.62 -1.63
N PRO A 144 -19.80 3.60 -2.94
CA PRO A 144 -20.56 2.81 -3.91
C PRO A 144 -20.55 1.29 -3.64
N VAL A 145 -19.47 0.78 -3.02
CA VAL A 145 -19.35 -0.66 -2.68
C VAL A 145 -20.13 -0.95 -1.40
N THR A 146 -19.91 -0.15 -0.35
CA THR A 146 -20.59 -0.36 0.95
C THR A 146 -22.09 -0.15 0.87
N SER A 147 -22.58 0.79 0.05
CA SER A 147 -24.02 0.96 -0.15
C SER A 147 -24.66 -0.29 -0.73
N GLY A 148 -24.03 -0.94 -1.73
CA GLY A 148 -24.55 -2.21 -2.27
C GLY A 148 -24.62 -3.31 -1.24
N VAL A 149 -23.63 -3.40 -0.34
CA VAL A 149 -23.64 -4.37 0.76
C VAL A 149 -24.75 -4.06 1.77
N HIS A 150 -24.93 -2.80 2.18
CA HIS A 150 -25.91 -2.42 3.20
C HIS A 150 -27.36 -2.43 2.68
N ASP A 151 -27.60 -1.97 1.44
CA ASP A 151 -28.94 -1.79 0.90
C ASP A 151 -29.48 -3.06 0.25
N ASP A 152 -28.61 -3.80 -0.47
CA ASP A 152 -28.97 -4.95 -1.30
C ASP A 152 -28.40 -6.29 -0.81
N ALA A 153 -27.52 -6.27 0.17
CA ALA A 153 -26.68 -7.42 0.57
C ALA A 153 -25.82 -7.97 -0.60
N ILE A 154 -25.35 -7.08 -1.48
CA ILE A 154 -24.54 -7.43 -2.65
C ILE A 154 -23.22 -6.65 -2.62
N LEU A 155 -22.11 -7.40 -2.64
CA LEU A 155 -20.77 -6.86 -2.84
C LEU A 155 -20.48 -6.75 -4.34
N ARG A 156 -20.71 -5.56 -4.93
CA ARG A 156 -20.41 -5.29 -6.34
C ARG A 156 -19.01 -4.73 -6.49
N TYR A 157 -18.18 -5.41 -7.30
CA TYR A 157 -16.81 -4.97 -7.51
C TYR A 157 -16.32 -5.27 -8.94
N PRO A 158 -15.40 -4.46 -9.55
CA PRO A 158 -15.03 -4.58 -10.96
C PRO A 158 -13.96 -5.66 -11.21
N LEU A 159 -14.15 -6.84 -10.63
CA LEU A 159 -13.34 -8.03 -10.88
C LEU A 159 -14.23 -9.16 -11.39
N ARG A 160 -13.68 -10.02 -12.24
CA ARG A 160 -14.35 -11.26 -12.64
C ARG A 160 -14.51 -12.18 -11.42
N ALA A 161 -15.57 -12.98 -11.42
CA ALA A 161 -15.83 -13.92 -10.32
C ALA A 161 -14.73 -14.99 -10.15
N ASP A 162 -14.02 -15.33 -11.25
CA ASP A 162 -12.92 -16.29 -11.28
C ASP A 162 -11.52 -15.67 -11.08
N TYR A 163 -11.44 -14.37 -10.81
CA TYR A 163 -10.17 -13.65 -10.68
C TYR A 163 -9.68 -13.65 -9.23
N ALA A 164 -8.64 -14.48 -8.98
CA ALA A 164 -8.04 -14.57 -7.65
C ALA A 164 -7.06 -13.42 -7.38
N VAL A 165 -7.14 -12.81 -6.21
CA VAL A 165 -6.24 -11.73 -5.80
C VAL A 165 -5.71 -11.96 -4.39
N SER A 166 -4.43 -11.71 -4.18
CA SER A 166 -3.84 -11.59 -2.84
C SER A 166 -4.20 -10.24 -2.22
N TRP A 167 -5.41 -10.14 -1.70
CA TRP A 167 -5.86 -8.94 -1.00
C TRP A 167 -5.07 -8.72 0.29
N ALA A 168 -4.71 -7.48 0.56
CA ALA A 168 -4.03 -7.04 1.77
C ALA A 168 -4.76 -5.86 2.39
N SER A 169 -4.79 -5.75 3.72
CA SER A 169 -5.20 -4.52 4.39
C SER A 169 -4.00 -3.58 4.59
N HIS A 170 -4.26 -2.29 4.75
CA HIS A 170 -3.21 -1.35 5.19
C HIS A 170 -2.63 -1.74 6.56
N LEU A 171 -3.42 -2.42 7.41
CA LEU A 171 -2.98 -2.93 8.70
C LEU A 171 -1.97 -4.08 8.53
N ASP A 172 -2.19 -5.01 7.60
CA ASP A 172 -1.25 -6.10 7.31
C ASP A 172 0.04 -5.57 6.68
N VAL A 173 -0.09 -4.61 5.76
CA VAL A 173 1.06 -3.93 5.14
C VAL A 173 1.87 -3.20 6.20
N ALA A 174 1.23 -2.56 7.18
CA ALA A 174 1.90 -1.87 8.28
C ALA A 174 2.68 -2.84 9.20
N GLU A 175 2.11 -3.99 9.52
CA GLU A 175 2.79 -5.04 10.30
C GLU A 175 4.06 -5.55 9.60
N VAL A 176 3.97 -5.80 8.29
CA VAL A 176 5.10 -6.23 7.48
C VAL A 176 6.17 -5.13 7.41
N ILE A 177 5.78 -3.88 7.13
CA ILE A 177 6.71 -2.75 7.05
C ILE A 177 7.41 -2.53 8.39
N ALA A 178 6.67 -2.50 9.50
CA ALA A 178 7.25 -2.32 10.83
C ALA A 178 8.25 -3.45 11.17
N THR A 179 7.93 -4.69 10.82
CA THR A 179 8.84 -5.82 11.01
C THR A 179 10.11 -5.66 10.18
N LEU A 180 9.98 -5.28 8.90
CA LEU A 180 11.13 -5.08 8.01
C LEU A 180 12.00 -3.88 8.38
N LEU A 181 11.43 -2.82 8.96
CA LEU A 181 12.20 -1.68 9.47
C LEU A 181 13.05 -2.07 10.67
N LEU A 182 12.55 -2.98 11.51
CA LEU A 182 13.22 -3.44 12.73
C LEU A 182 14.19 -4.63 12.48
N ASP A 183 13.99 -5.37 11.39
CA ASP A 183 14.84 -6.50 11.02
C ASP A 183 15.52 -6.25 9.65
N PRO A 184 16.77 -5.74 9.63
CA PRO A 184 17.50 -5.48 8.40
C PRO A 184 18.03 -6.76 7.71
N THR A 185 17.89 -7.94 8.32
CA THR A 185 18.37 -9.21 7.74
C THR A 185 17.50 -9.68 6.59
N VAL A 186 16.21 -9.31 6.58
CA VAL A 186 15.27 -9.63 5.50
C VAL A 186 15.31 -8.55 4.43
N THR A 187 15.90 -8.84 3.28
CA THR A 187 16.04 -7.92 2.14
C THR A 187 15.30 -8.43 0.89
N GLY A 188 15.17 -7.60 -0.14
CA GLY A 188 14.49 -7.94 -1.39
C GLY A 188 12.96 -7.88 -1.28
N THR A 189 12.27 -8.58 -2.17
CA THR A 189 10.80 -8.51 -2.29
C THR A 189 10.09 -9.31 -1.20
N VAL A 190 9.05 -8.72 -0.61
CA VAL A 190 8.12 -9.36 0.33
C VAL A 190 6.68 -9.08 -0.14
N GLY A 191 6.03 -10.12 -0.65
CA GLY A 191 4.63 -10.06 -1.06
C GLY A 191 3.69 -10.03 0.15
N VAL A 192 2.69 -9.16 0.13
CA VAL A 192 1.70 -9.03 1.23
C VAL A 192 0.30 -9.23 0.70
N GLY A 193 -0.43 -10.15 1.31
CA GLY A 193 -1.83 -10.42 1.02
C GLY A 193 -2.22 -11.86 1.29
N ALA A 194 -3.49 -12.15 1.07
CA ALA A 194 -4.04 -13.50 1.26
C ALA A 194 -3.36 -14.52 0.34
N LEU A 195 -3.04 -15.66 0.90
CA LEU A 195 -2.50 -16.80 0.17
C LEU A 195 -3.12 -18.10 0.73
N PRO A 196 -3.91 -18.84 -0.09
CA PRO A 196 -4.21 -18.56 -1.51
C PRO A 196 -4.93 -17.22 -1.75
N GLY A 197 -4.89 -16.74 -3.01
CA GLY A 197 -5.63 -15.54 -3.42
C GLY A 197 -7.14 -15.72 -3.22
N LEU A 198 -7.84 -14.63 -2.89
CA LEU A 198 -9.28 -14.63 -2.66
C LEU A 198 -10.04 -14.31 -3.94
N LEU A 199 -11.16 -15.00 -4.15
CA LEU A 199 -12.18 -14.70 -5.14
C LEU A 199 -13.22 -13.71 -4.59
N GLY A 200 -14.09 -13.20 -5.46
CA GLY A 200 -15.20 -12.34 -5.04
C GLY A 200 -16.10 -12.97 -4.00
N ASP A 201 -16.39 -14.28 -4.12
CA ASP A 201 -17.20 -15.03 -3.16
C ASP A 201 -16.55 -15.14 -1.78
N ASP A 202 -15.21 -15.23 -1.71
CA ASP A 202 -14.48 -15.24 -0.43
C ASP A 202 -14.59 -13.87 0.27
N LEU A 203 -14.53 -12.77 -0.51
CA LEU A 203 -14.77 -11.43 0.02
C LEU A 203 -16.19 -11.31 0.59
N ALA A 204 -17.20 -11.71 -0.19
CA ALA A 204 -18.60 -11.67 0.23
C ALA A 204 -18.85 -12.54 1.48
N ALA A 205 -18.21 -13.71 1.58
CA ALA A 205 -18.27 -14.57 2.78
C ALA A 205 -17.68 -13.86 4.02
N GLY A 206 -16.61 -13.08 3.86
CA GLY A 206 -16.03 -12.27 4.92
C GLY A 206 -16.98 -11.17 5.40
N PHE A 207 -17.65 -10.46 4.49
CA PHE A 207 -18.70 -9.49 4.82
C PHE A 207 -19.88 -10.18 5.49
N SER A 208 -20.32 -11.33 4.98
CA SER A 208 -21.42 -12.11 5.60
C SER A 208 -21.11 -12.48 7.03
N THR A 209 -19.88 -12.90 7.31
CA THR A 209 -19.44 -13.25 8.66
C THR A 209 -19.42 -12.05 9.59
N HIS A 210 -18.94 -10.90 9.11
CA HIS A 210 -18.86 -9.66 9.90
C HIS A 210 -20.25 -9.08 10.23
N LEU A 211 -21.17 -9.11 9.25
CA LEU A 211 -22.50 -8.51 9.38
C LEU A 211 -23.56 -9.45 9.95
N ASP A 212 -23.22 -10.73 10.16
CA ASP A 212 -24.17 -11.80 10.51
C ASP A 212 -25.38 -11.85 9.56
N THR A 213 -25.16 -11.58 8.28
CA THR A 213 -26.18 -11.51 7.22
C THR A 213 -25.58 -12.01 5.91
N PRO A 214 -26.28 -12.85 5.14
CA PRO A 214 -25.76 -13.32 3.84
C PRO A 214 -25.50 -12.16 2.88
N VAL A 215 -24.26 -12.06 2.37
CA VAL A 215 -23.84 -11.15 1.29
C VAL A 215 -23.38 -11.99 0.13
N VAL A 216 -23.72 -11.59 -1.10
CA VAL A 216 -23.28 -12.27 -2.32
C VAL A 216 -22.38 -11.34 -3.13
N PHE A 217 -21.43 -11.93 -3.89
CA PHE A 217 -20.60 -11.18 -4.80
C PHE A 217 -21.27 -11.05 -6.16
N GLU A 218 -21.19 -9.86 -6.76
CA GLU A 218 -21.61 -9.57 -8.12
C GLU A 218 -20.50 -8.84 -8.87
N ALA A 219 -19.97 -9.49 -9.90
CA ALA A 219 -18.98 -8.87 -10.78
C ALA A 219 -19.63 -7.74 -11.58
N GLN A 220 -19.03 -6.56 -11.56
CA GLN A 220 -19.46 -5.44 -12.41
C GLN A 220 -18.38 -5.09 -13.44
N THR A 221 -18.75 -4.37 -14.49
CA THR A 221 -17.77 -3.91 -15.47
C THR A 221 -16.92 -2.77 -14.91
N PRO A 222 -15.66 -2.61 -15.35
CA PRO A 222 -14.83 -1.46 -14.98
C PRO A 222 -15.49 -0.12 -15.27
N ASP A 223 -16.27 -0.01 -16.37
CA ASP A 223 -16.96 1.22 -16.76
C ASP A 223 -18.12 1.54 -15.82
N ALA A 224 -18.91 0.55 -15.41
CA ALA A 224 -19.98 0.73 -14.43
C ALA A 224 -19.43 1.17 -13.06
N PHE A 225 -18.33 0.56 -12.62
CA PHE A 225 -17.62 0.98 -11.42
C PHE A 225 -17.09 2.42 -11.56
N GLY A 226 -16.46 2.73 -12.70
CA GLY A 226 -15.97 4.07 -13.01
C GLY A 226 -17.05 5.12 -12.85
N ALA A 227 -18.23 4.90 -13.45
CA ALA A 227 -19.38 5.80 -13.32
C ALA A 227 -19.78 6.03 -11.84
N SER A 228 -19.66 5.03 -10.98
CA SER A 228 -20.02 5.14 -9.56
C SER A 228 -18.98 5.90 -8.72
N ILE A 229 -17.69 5.93 -9.11
CA ILE A 229 -16.62 6.61 -8.40
C ILE A 229 -16.29 8.01 -8.92
N ILE A 230 -16.75 8.39 -10.12
CA ILE A 230 -16.58 9.76 -10.67
C ILE A 230 -17.09 10.84 -9.70
N PRO A 231 -18.24 10.70 -9.02
CA PRO A 231 -18.67 11.70 -8.03
C PRO A 231 -17.72 11.90 -6.86
N LEU A 232 -16.86 10.92 -6.55
CA LEU A 232 -15.90 10.96 -5.45
C LEU A 232 -14.54 11.55 -5.87
N PHE A 233 -14.07 11.20 -7.07
CA PHE A 233 -12.70 11.48 -7.51
C PHE A 233 -12.62 12.39 -8.74
N GLY A 234 -13.74 12.71 -9.37
CA GLY A 234 -13.78 13.36 -10.68
C GLY A 234 -13.32 12.42 -11.80
N GLU A 235 -13.53 12.81 -13.07
CA GLU A 235 -13.13 11.99 -14.23
C GLU A 235 -11.61 11.72 -14.25
N ALA A 236 -10.80 12.75 -13.99
CA ALA A 236 -9.35 12.61 -14.00
C ALA A 236 -8.81 11.63 -12.94
N GLY A 237 -9.45 11.55 -11.77
CA GLY A 237 -9.09 10.61 -10.72
C GLY A 237 -9.66 9.21 -10.94
N ALA A 238 -10.84 9.09 -11.56
CA ALA A 238 -11.47 7.81 -11.83
C ALA A 238 -10.83 7.06 -13.02
N THR A 239 -10.37 7.77 -14.06
CA THR A 239 -9.81 7.16 -15.28
C THR A 239 -8.69 6.17 -15.00
N PRO A 240 -7.60 6.49 -14.25
CA PRO A 240 -6.53 5.52 -13.98
C PRO A 240 -7.00 4.32 -13.16
N VAL A 241 -8.01 4.50 -12.30
CA VAL A 241 -8.62 3.39 -11.55
C VAL A 241 -9.35 2.44 -12.50
N VAL A 242 -10.21 2.98 -13.38
CA VAL A 242 -10.93 2.19 -14.40
C VAL A 242 -9.97 1.44 -15.31
N ASP A 243 -8.90 2.10 -15.77
CA ASP A 243 -7.90 1.48 -16.65
C ASP A 243 -7.16 0.34 -15.94
N SER A 244 -6.88 0.49 -14.64
CA SER A 244 -6.30 -0.58 -13.85
C SER A 244 -7.19 -1.83 -13.76
N TYR A 245 -8.52 -1.67 -13.67
CA TYR A 245 -9.45 -2.80 -13.68
C TYR A 245 -9.68 -3.37 -15.09
N ARG A 246 -9.62 -2.54 -16.14
CA ARG A 246 -9.60 -3.03 -17.53
C ARG A 246 -8.39 -3.92 -17.78
N TRP A 247 -7.22 -3.51 -17.29
CA TRP A 247 -6.02 -4.34 -17.35
C TRP A 247 -6.23 -5.67 -16.58
N ARG A 248 -6.74 -5.64 -15.34
CA ARG A 248 -7.04 -6.85 -14.55
C ARG A 248 -8.02 -7.80 -15.24
N ALA A 249 -8.96 -7.25 -15.99
CA ALA A 249 -9.90 -8.08 -16.77
C ALA A 249 -9.21 -8.94 -17.84
N THR A 250 -7.97 -8.63 -18.23
CA THR A 250 -7.17 -9.38 -19.21
C THR A 250 -6.16 -10.33 -18.56
N GLN A 251 -5.95 -10.25 -17.23
CA GLN A 251 -4.99 -11.08 -16.52
C GLN A 251 -5.63 -12.40 -16.03
N ALA A 252 -4.80 -13.42 -15.79
CA ALA A 252 -5.27 -14.70 -15.22
C ALA A 252 -5.64 -14.57 -13.74
N ASP A 253 -4.76 -13.96 -12.97
CA ASP A 253 -4.90 -13.68 -11.52
C ASP A 253 -3.93 -12.56 -11.09
N GLU A 254 -3.96 -12.21 -9.81
CA GLU A 254 -3.03 -11.24 -9.19
C GLU A 254 -2.60 -11.76 -7.81
N VAL A 255 -2.03 -12.97 -7.79
CA VAL A 255 -1.59 -13.65 -6.56
C VAL A 255 -0.10 -13.40 -6.32
N ILE A 256 0.29 -13.24 -5.05
CA ILE A 256 1.70 -13.14 -4.65
C ILE A 256 2.38 -14.51 -4.73
N ASP A 257 3.68 -14.48 -4.98
CA ASP A 257 4.51 -15.69 -4.95
C ASP A 257 4.65 -16.19 -3.50
N ALA A 258 4.44 -17.48 -3.29
CA ALA A 258 4.50 -18.11 -1.96
C ALA A 258 5.89 -17.98 -1.32
N ASP A 259 6.97 -18.15 -2.09
CA ASP A 259 8.34 -18.14 -1.59
C ASP A 259 8.77 -16.74 -1.12
N THR A 260 8.21 -15.70 -1.71
CA THR A 260 8.46 -14.29 -1.33
C THR A 260 7.39 -13.71 -0.41
N SER A 261 6.36 -14.47 -0.04
CA SER A 261 5.26 -14.00 0.80
C SER A 261 5.71 -13.63 2.22
N ALA A 262 5.01 -12.70 2.85
CA ALA A 262 5.21 -12.35 4.25
C ALA A 262 4.96 -13.55 5.18
N GLN A 263 4.07 -14.46 4.80
CA GLN A 263 3.82 -15.71 5.51
C GLN A 263 5.09 -16.58 5.59
N GLN A 264 5.75 -16.77 4.44
CA GLN A 264 6.96 -17.59 4.35
C GLN A 264 8.18 -16.88 4.95
N ARG A 265 8.35 -15.59 4.67
CA ARG A 265 9.57 -14.86 5.00
C ARG A 265 9.61 -14.27 6.42
N LEU A 266 8.44 -13.97 6.97
CA LEU A 266 8.30 -13.27 8.25
C LEU A 266 7.41 -14.02 9.26
N GLY A 267 6.73 -15.09 8.83
CA GLY A 267 5.74 -15.79 9.66
C GLY A 267 4.48 -14.95 9.94
N LEU A 268 4.21 -13.92 9.13
CA LEU A 268 3.07 -13.04 9.31
C LEU A 268 1.91 -13.49 8.42
N THR A 269 0.79 -13.83 9.04
CA THR A 269 -0.45 -14.18 8.34
C THR A 269 -1.35 -12.95 8.24
N PRO A 270 -1.83 -12.59 7.04
CA PRO A 270 -2.74 -11.47 6.89
C PRO A 270 -4.08 -11.74 7.56
N ARG A 271 -4.80 -10.69 7.91
CA ARG A 271 -6.16 -10.76 8.46
C ARG A 271 -7.10 -11.43 7.47
N SER A 272 -8.06 -12.19 7.98
CA SER A 272 -9.23 -12.53 7.17
C SER A 272 -10.06 -11.28 6.91
N VAL A 273 -10.91 -11.30 5.86
CA VAL A 273 -11.79 -10.16 5.54
C VAL A 273 -12.68 -9.78 6.73
N ALA A 274 -13.25 -10.77 7.43
CA ALA A 274 -14.09 -10.52 8.61
C ALA A 274 -13.29 -9.90 9.77
N GLN A 275 -12.05 -10.36 10.02
CA GLN A 275 -11.20 -9.79 11.05
C GLN A 275 -10.81 -8.34 10.70
N TRP A 276 -10.41 -8.09 9.45
CA TRP A 276 -10.09 -6.74 8.99
C TRP A 276 -11.29 -5.78 9.14
N LEU A 277 -12.51 -6.19 8.73
CA LEU A 277 -13.72 -5.39 8.91
C LEU A 277 -13.95 -5.04 10.38
N SER A 278 -13.75 -6.01 11.30
CA SER A 278 -13.87 -5.77 12.74
C SER A 278 -12.83 -4.76 13.24
N ASP A 279 -11.58 -4.90 12.80
CA ASP A 279 -10.47 -4.03 13.24
C ASP A 279 -10.61 -2.58 12.74
N VAL A 280 -11.19 -2.35 11.55
CA VAL A 280 -11.39 -0.99 11.01
C VAL A 280 -12.70 -0.34 11.46
N SER A 281 -13.62 -1.11 12.09
CA SER A 281 -14.87 -0.61 12.65
C SER A 281 -14.79 -0.31 14.15
N ALA A 282 -13.68 -0.69 14.81
CA ALA A 282 -13.44 -0.47 16.23
C ALA A 282 -12.89 0.93 16.50
#